data_6b2f45d33a2ca53d9eeec627286634c7
#
_entry.id   6b2f45d33a2ca53d9eeec627286634c7
#
_cell.length_a   1.000
_cell.length_b   1.000
_cell.length_c   1.000
_cell.angle_alpha   90.00
_cell.angle_beta   90.00
_cell.angle_gamma   90.00
#
_symmetry.space_group_name_H-M   'P 1'
#
loop_
_entity.id
_entity.type
_entity.pdbx_description
1 polymer ?
#
loop_
_entity_poly.entity_id
_entity_poly.type
_entity_poly.pdbx_seq_one_letter_code
_entity_poly.pdbx_strand_id
1 'polypeptide(L)'
;TGYRSLARLSRFFDTFIAPNTIRFHVDRDVVCGLHVLRDLTIEITMSPTLVVRVPVHLLYELTVEGDALKIFRLAAHWELWPMLKQQAGSGWPFITVGCTSAARLLWHMGIGGMTGYIRALSSVGTAGKGQINRFVRYFNTGDAVALHSLFAHHDIGIAFPYSGPRLSIADCARQGGEMTFTKQLAAGNVVST
;
A
#
# COMPACT_ATOMS: atom_id res chain seq x y z
N THR A 1 -9.38 2.74 23.02
CA THR A 1 -8.53 2.80 21.80
C THR A 1 -9.32 3.21 20.55
N GLY A 2 -10.62 2.84 20.43
CA GLY A 2 -11.46 3.13 19.25
C GLY A 2 -11.65 4.62 18.93
N TYR A 3 -11.88 5.47 19.91
CA TYR A 3 -12.12 6.90 19.70
C TYR A 3 -10.96 7.64 19.03
N ARG A 4 -9.71 7.33 19.39
CA ARG A 4 -8.53 7.95 18.77
C ARG A 4 -8.37 7.51 17.31
N SER A 5 -8.80 6.31 16.97
CA SER A 5 -8.78 5.78 15.61
C SER A 5 -9.79 6.47 14.72
N LEU A 6 -11.03 6.65 15.19
CA LEU A 6 -12.09 7.35 14.45
C LEU A 6 -11.75 8.83 14.20
N ALA A 7 -11.22 9.53 15.20
CA ALA A 7 -10.80 10.94 15.04
C ALA A 7 -9.65 11.09 14.01
N ARG A 8 -8.73 10.12 13.91
CA ARG A 8 -7.68 10.12 12.88
C ARG A 8 -8.26 9.85 11.50
N LEU A 9 -9.19 8.92 11.40
CA LEU A 9 -9.86 8.59 10.14
C LEU A 9 -10.69 9.77 9.63
N SER A 10 -11.43 10.46 10.51
CA SER A 10 -12.17 11.67 10.15
C SER A 10 -11.24 12.76 9.61
N ARG A 11 -10.13 13.04 10.31
CA ARG A 11 -9.16 14.04 9.82
C ARG A 11 -8.55 13.67 8.48
N PHE A 12 -8.25 12.39 8.26
CA PHE A 12 -7.76 11.92 6.95
C PHE A 12 -8.82 12.15 5.87
N PHE A 13 -10.08 11.81 6.17
CA PHE A 13 -11.20 12.02 5.27
C PHE A 13 -11.35 13.50 4.90
N ASP A 14 -11.40 14.40 5.90
CA ASP A 14 -11.57 15.84 5.70
C ASP A 14 -10.41 16.47 4.93
N THR A 15 -9.20 15.91 5.09
CA THR A 15 -7.99 16.44 4.44
C THR A 15 -7.86 15.98 2.99
N PHE A 16 -8.11 14.69 2.71
CA PHE A 16 -7.75 14.09 1.43
C PHE A 16 -8.96 13.62 0.60
N ILE A 17 -10.07 13.28 1.24
CA ILE A 17 -11.23 12.71 0.55
C ILE A 17 -12.28 13.77 0.24
N ALA A 18 -12.78 14.46 1.26
CA ALA A 18 -13.89 15.40 1.12
C ALA A 18 -13.68 16.54 0.10
N PRO A 19 -12.43 17.07 -0.07
CA PRO A 19 -12.21 18.15 -1.04
C PRO A 19 -12.10 17.70 -2.49
N ASN A 20 -12.07 16.40 -2.76
CA ASN A 20 -11.76 15.84 -4.08
C ASN A 20 -12.91 14.93 -4.56
N THR A 21 -13.06 14.82 -5.88
CA THR A 21 -13.90 13.76 -6.45
C THR A 21 -13.04 12.52 -6.65
N ILE A 22 -13.45 11.40 -6.03
CA ILE A 22 -12.70 10.15 -6.05
C ILE A 22 -13.52 9.08 -6.76
N ARG A 23 -12.87 8.39 -7.73
CA ARG A 23 -13.42 7.22 -8.41
C ARG A 23 -12.48 6.04 -8.22
N PHE A 24 -13.06 4.87 -7.97
CA PHE A 24 -12.34 3.61 -7.81
C PHE A 24 -12.51 2.76 -9.07
N HIS A 25 -11.40 2.44 -9.71
CA HIS A 25 -11.34 1.49 -10.82
C HIS A 25 -10.72 0.20 -10.28
N VAL A 26 -11.58 -0.76 -9.94
CA VAL A 26 -11.15 -2.04 -9.34
C VAL A 26 -10.69 -2.98 -10.43
N ASP A 27 -9.46 -3.48 -10.31
CA ASP A 27 -8.87 -4.44 -11.24
C ASP A 27 -9.12 -5.89 -10.77
N ARG A 28 -8.91 -6.14 -9.46
CA ARG A 28 -9.05 -7.49 -8.87
C ARG A 28 -9.30 -7.44 -7.37
N ASP A 29 -10.07 -8.42 -6.87
CA ASP A 29 -10.19 -8.75 -5.46
C ASP A 29 -9.67 -10.17 -5.21
N VAL A 30 -8.80 -10.33 -4.20
CA VAL A 30 -8.33 -11.62 -3.71
C VAL A 30 -8.79 -11.79 -2.27
N VAL A 31 -9.52 -12.84 -2.00
CA VAL A 31 -10.08 -13.13 -0.67
C VAL A 31 -9.38 -14.34 -0.07
N CYS A 32 -8.89 -14.20 1.16
CA CYS A 32 -8.29 -15.27 1.94
C CYS A 32 -8.80 -15.20 3.39
N GLY A 33 -9.77 -16.05 3.73
CA GLY A 33 -10.43 -16.02 5.04
C GLY A 33 -11.06 -14.65 5.31
N LEU A 34 -10.64 -14.00 6.38
CA LEU A 34 -11.08 -12.66 6.78
C LEU A 34 -10.19 -11.52 6.20
N HIS A 35 -9.39 -11.83 5.18
CA HIS A 35 -8.54 -10.84 4.52
C HIS A 35 -8.97 -10.65 3.07
N VAL A 36 -9.08 -9.41 2.65
CA VAL A 36 -9.37 -9.05 1.25
C VAL A 36 -8.28 -8.11 0.77
N LEU A 37 -7.56 -8.53 -0.25
CA LEU A 37 -6.63 -7.66 -0.99
C LEU A 37 -7.34 -7.18 -2.25
N ARG A 38 -7.55 -5.89 -2.34
CA ARG A 38 -8.13 -5.23 -3.52
C ARG A 38 -7.05 -4.50 -4.30
N ASP A 39 -6.87 -4.91 -5.53
CA ASP A 39 -6.05 -4.21 -6.52
C ASP A 39 -6.91 -3.22 -7.31
N LEU A 40 -6.52 -1.95 -7.33
CA LEU A 40 -7.31 -0.90 -7.98
C LEU A 40 -6.45 0.29 -8.40
N THR A 41 -7.06 1.16 -9.20
CA THR A 41 -6.56 2.51 -9.46
C THR A 41 -7.56 3.52 -8.90
N ILE A 42 -7.08 4.44 -8.07
CA ILE A 42 -7.87 5.58 -7.60
C ILE A 42 -7.66 6.75 -8.54
N GLU A 43 -8.74 7.24 -9.11
CA GLU A 43 -8.75 8.49 -9.88
C GLU A 43 -9.22 9.62 -8.96
N ILE A 44 -8.38 10.63 -8.79
CA ILE A 44 -8.61 11.77 -7.91
C ILE A 44 -8.70 13.03 -8.77
N THR A 45 -9.89 13.61 -8.87
CA THR A 45 -10.10 14.91 -9.52
C THR A 45 -9.94 16.00 -8.47
N MET A 46 -8.81 16.69 -8.50
CA MET A 46 -8.46 17.77 -7.56
C MET A 46 -8.92 19.15 -8.06
N SER A 47 -9.02 19.32 -9.38
CA SER A 47 -9.58 20.51 -10.04
C SER A 47 -10.07 20.12 -11.44
N PRO A 48 -10.80 20.99 -12.16
CA PRO A 48 -11.25 20.70 -13.53
C PRO A 48 -10.11 20.33 -14.51
N THR A 49 -8.89 20.77 -14.22
CA THR A 49 -7.70 20.56 -15.06
C THR A 49 -6.68 19.61 -14.45
N LEU A 50 -6.92 19.10 -13.23
CA LEU A 50 -5.97 18.22 -12.54
C LEU A 50 -6.66 16.93 -12.08
N VAL A 51 -6.42 15.87 -12.82
CA VAL A 51 -6.83 14.50 -12.50
C VAL A 51 -5.58 13.67 -12.31
N VAL A 52 -5.50 12.97 -11.18
CA VAL A 52 -4.39 12.10 -10.81
C VAL A 52 -4.87 10.66 -10.70
N ARG A 53 -4.15 9.71 -11.30
CA ARG A 53 -4.44 8.29 -11.22
C ARG A 53 -3.36 7.59 -10.38
N VAL A 54 -3.79 7.00 -9.28
CA VAL A 54 -2.92 6.37 -8.30
C VAL A 54 -3.21 4.88 -8.26
N PRO A 55 -2.27 4.02 -8.68
CA PRO A 55 -2.36 2.58 -8.43
C PRO A 55 -2.27 2.31 -6.92
N VAL A 56 -3.18 1.47 -6.40
CA VAL A 56 -3.30 1.20 -4.96
C VAL A 56 -3.60 -0.27 -4.74
N HIS A 57 -3.00 -0.85 -3.70
CA HIS A 57 -3.47 -2.08 -3.09
C HIS A 57 -4.12 -1.76 -1.74
N LEU A 58 -5.37 -2.15 -1.55
CA LEU A 58 -6.08 -2.04 -0.27
C LEU A 58 -6.15 -3.42 0.37
N LEU A 59 -5.56 -3.54 1.56
CA LEU A 59 -5.69 -4.74 2.38
C LEU A 59 -6.71 -4.48 3.48
N TYR A 60 -7.81 -5.20 3.43
CA TYR A 60 -8.83 -5.22 4.48
C TYR A 60 -8.60 -6.44 5.37
N GLU A 61 -8.49 -6.21 6.66
CA GLU A 61 -8.58 -7.23 7.70
C GLU A 61 -9.97 -7.12 8.33
N LEU A 62 -10.74 -8.18 8.21
CA LEU A 62 -12.13 -8.21 8.67
C LEU A 62 -12.21 -8.92 10.02
N THR A 63 -13.27 -8.66 10.75
CA THR A 63 -13.66 -9.37 11.96
C THR A 63 -15.14 -9.64 11.95
N VAL A 64 -15.57 -10.66 12.68
CA VAL A 64 -16.99 -10.98 12.87
C VAL A 64 -17.42 -10.39 14.20
N GLU A 65 -18.44 -9.56 14.21
CA GLU A 65 -19.10 -9.06 15.41
C GLU A 65 -20.60 -9.35 15.33
N GLY A 66 -21.06 -10.30 16.15
CA GLY A 66 -22.41 -10.87 15.98
C GLY A 66 -22.54 -11.53 14.62
N ASP A 67 -23.58 -11.18 13.87
CA ASP A 67 -23.83 -11.70 12.52
C ASP A 67 -23.27 -10.81 11.39
N ALA A 68 -22.46 -9.79 11.74
CA ALA A 68 -21.94 -8.84 10.76
C ALA A 68 -20.42 -8.93 10.58
N LEU A 69 -19.96 -8.83 9.33
CA LEU A 69 -18.57 -8.61 9.01
C LEU A 69 -18.24 -7.11 9.16
N LYS A 70 -17.18 -6.81 9.90
CA LYS A 70 -16.69 -5.44 10.10
C LYS A 70 -15.22 -5.33 9.71
N ILE A 71 -14.84 -4.14 9.28
CA ILE A 71 -13.43 -3.83 8.99
C ILE A 71 -12.71 -3.57 10.31
N PHE A 72 -11.80 -4.47 10.69
CA PHE A 72 -10.91 -4.31 11.84
C PHE A 72 -9.74 -3.37 11.49
N ARG A 73 -9.16 -3.57 10.30
CA ARG A 73 -8.03 -2.77 9.82
C ARG A 73 -8.12 -2.60 8.31
N LEU A 74 -7.76 -1.39 7.84
CA LEU A 74 -7.55 -1.08 6.44
C LEU A 74 -6.13 -0.54 6.26
N ALA A 75 -5.34 -1.18 5.39
CA ALA A 75 -4.04 -0.69 4.97
C ALA A 75 -4.07 -0.38 3.47
N ALA A 76 -3.63 0.83 3.12
CA ALA A 76 -3.51 1.27 1.73
C ALA A 76 -2.02 1.36 1.37
N HIS A 77 -1.63 0.67 0.29
CA HIS A 77 -0.29 0.67 -0.26
C HIS A 77 -0.30 1.38 -1.61
N TRP A 78 0.41 2.49 -1.72
CA TRP A 78 0.52 3.31 -2.94
C TRP A 78 1.84 4.06 -2.97
N GLU A 79 2.26 4.46 -4.15
CA GLU A 79 3.53 5.17 -4.36
C GLU A 79 3.30 6.68 -4.43
N LEU A 80 3.91 7.41 -3.49
CA LEU A 80 3.75 8.86 -3.40
C LEU A 80 4.46 9.59 -4.55
N TRP A 81 5.68 9.16 -4.93
CA TRP A 81 6.46 9.82 -5.96
C TRP A 81 5.80 9.85 -7.35
N PRO A 82 5.25 8.75 -7.89
CA PRO A 82 4.51 8.79 -9.14
C PRO A 82 3.31 9.74 -9.10
N MET A 83 2.59 9.80 -7.97
CA MET A 83 1.48 10.73 -7.78
C MET A 83 1.95 12.19 -7.83
N LEU A 84 3.03 12.54 -7.12
CA LEU A 84 3.58 13.89 -7.13
C LEU A 84 4.10 14.29 -8.51
N LYS A 85 4.71 13.36 -9.24
CA LYS A 85 5.16 13.61 -10.63
C LYS A 85 4.00 13.92 -11.58
N GLN A 86 2.88 13.21 -11.45
CA GLN A 86 1.68 13.50 -12.25
C GLN A 86 1.16 14.91 -11.96
N GLN A 87 1.11 15.31 -10.68
CA GLN A 87 0.70 16.65 -10.29
C GLN A 87 1.65 17.71 -10.83
N ALA A 88 2.96 17.51 -10.71
CA ALA A 88 3.97 18.45 -11.19
C ALA A 88 3.91 18.65 -12.71
N GLY A 89 3.59 17.60 -13.48
CA GLY A 89 3.41 17.67 -14.93
C GLY A 89 2.22 18.53 -15.38
N SER A 90 1.31 18.91 -14.47
CA SER A 90 0.14 19.75 -14.79
C SER A 90 0.42 21.25 -14.76
N GLY A 91 1.67 21.67 -14.48
CA GLY A 91 2.09 23.08 -14.52
C GLY A 91 1.49 23.95 -13.39
N TRP A 92 0.96 25.13 -13.75
CA TRP A 92 0.41 26.11 -12.79
C TRP A 92 -0.65 25.54 -11.80
N PRO A 93 -1.60 24.67 -12.23
CA PRO A 93 -2.55 24.03 -11.31
C PRO A 93 -1.89 23.24 -10.19
N PHE A 94 -0.69 22.66 -10.40
CA PHE A 94 0.06 21.97 -9.36
C PHE A 94 0.44 22.89 -8.20
N ILE A 95 0.86 24.13 -8.47
CA ILE A 95 1.29 25.07 -7.44
C ILE A 95 0.10 25.44 -6.55
N THR A 96 -1.04 25.78 -7.15
CA THR A 96 -2.24 26.19 -6.40
C THR A 96 -2.81 25.05 -5.58
N VAL A 97 -2.97 23.86 -6.17
CA VAL A 97 -3.47 22.66 -5.48
C VAL A 97 -2.46 22.17 -4.44
N GLY A 98 -1.15 22.23 -4.73
CA GLY A 98 -0.09 21.87 -3.80
C GLY A 98 -0.08 22.75 -2.55
N CYS A 99 -0.16 24.07 -2.71
CA CYS A 99 -0.23 25.01 -1.59
C CYS A 99 -1.50 24.81 -0.74
N THR A 100 -2.65 24.64 -1.35
CA THR A 100 -3.91 24.40 -0.63
C THR A 100 -3.91 23.06 0.10
N SER A 101 -3.35 22.02 -0.52
CA SER A 101 -3.22 20.69 0.11
C SER A 101 -2.23 20.71 1.28
N ALA A 102 -1.09 21.40 1.15
CA ALA A 102 -0.13 21.57 2.23
C ALA A 102 -0.73 22.37 3.40
N ALA A 103 -1.46 23.45 3.12
CA ALA A 103 -2.16 24.23 4.13
C ALA A 103 -3.20 23.38 4.88
N ARG A 104 -4.00 22.59 4.16
CA ARG A 104 -4.97 21.65 4.77
C ARG A 104 -4.26 20.59 5.63
N LEU A 105 -3.16 20.02 5.13
CA LEU A 105 -2.37 19.04 5.88
C LEU A 105 -1.88 19.62 7.21
N LEU A 106 -1.33 20.83 7.19
CA LEU A 106 -0.92 21.54 8.40
C LEU A 106 -2.08 21.82 9.34
N TRP A 107 -3.20 22.28 8.79
CA TRP A 107 -4.38 22.67 9.59
C TRP A 107 -5.03 21.47 10.27
N HIS A 108 -5.25 20.37 9.54
CA HIS A 108 -5.98 19.21 10.05
C HIS A 108 -5.10 18.20 10.79
N MET A 109 -3.85 18.04 10.37
CA MET A 109 -2.95 17.00 10.91
C MET A 109 -1.78 17.56 11.73
N GLY A 110 -1.56 18.86 11.67
CA GLY A 110 -0.47 19.53 12.40
C GLY A 110 0.94 19.12 11.91
N ILE A 111 1.96 19.56 12.65
CA ILE A 111 3.38 19.27 12.33
C ILE A 111 3.66 17.76 12.33
N GLY A 112 3.04 17.00 13.24
CA GLY A 112 3.19 15.54 13.31
C GLY A 112 2.67 14.81 12.08
N GLY A 113 1.58 15.29 11.47
CA GLY A 113 1.05 14.75 10.21
C GLY A 113 1.97 15.07 9.03
N MET A 114 2.54 16.29 9.01
CA MET A 114 3.50 16.69 7.98
C MET A 114 4.78 15.87 8.04
N THR A 115 5.34 15.62 9.22
CA THR A 115 6.53 14.75 9.35
C THR A 115 6.25 13.31 8.93
N GLY A 116 5.05 12.79 9.20
CA GLY A 116 4.59 11.49 8.71
C GLY A 116 4.52 11.45 7.18
N TYR A 117 3.99 12.50 6.57
CA TYR A 117 3.93 12.63 5.10
C TYR A 117 5.33 12.71 4.47
N ILE A 118 6.25 13.51 5.04
CA ILE A 118 7.64 13.58 4.59
C ILE A 118 8.35 12.23 4.73
N ARG A 119 8.10 11.49 5.82
CA ARG A 119 8.61 10.12 5.98
C ARG A 119 8.07 9.16 4.91
N ALA A 120 6.85 9.35 4.45
CA ALA A 120 6.27 8.55 3.38
C ALA A 120 6.98 8.77 2.02
N LEU A 121 7.72 9.86 1.85
CA LEU A 121 8.60 10.07 0.69
C LEU A 121 9.81 9.12 0.69
N SER A 122 10.25 8.67 1.89
CA SER A 122 11.29 7.66 2.03
C SER A 122 10.66 6.28 1.90
N SER A 123 10.77 5.69 0.71
CA SER A 123 10.30 4.33 0.46
C SER A 123 11.47 3.45 0.02
N VAL A 124 11.32 2.13 0.20
CA VAL A 124 12.28 1.15 -0.30
C VAL A 124 12.39 1.17 -1.84
N GLY A 125 11.41 1.77 -2.50
CA GLY A 125 11.42 2.09 -3.93
C GLY A 125 11.84 0.93 -4.82
N THR A 126 12.71 1.23 -5.78
CA THR A 126 13.24 0.23 -6.74
C THR A 126 14.08 -0.86 -6.08
N ALA A 127 14.78 -0.56 -4.97
CA ALA A 127 15.55 -1.56 -4.24
C ALA A 127 14.64 -2.63 -3.62
N GLY A 128 13.54 -2.22 -2.98
CA GLY A 128 12.55 -3.15 -2.44
C GLY A 128 11.88 -3.99 -3.52
N LYS A 129 11.47 -3.37 -4.64
CA LYS A 129 10.94 -4.10 -5.81
C LYS A 129 11.96 -5.10 -6.36
N GLY A 130 13.23 -4.74 -6.42
CA GLY A 130 14.32 -5.63 -6.83
C GLY A 130 14.48 -6.84 -5.91
N GLN A 131 14.24 -6.69 -4.59
CA GLN A 131 14.24 -7.82 -3.66
C GLN A 131 13.07 -8.77 -3.93
N ILE A 132 11.86 -8.25 -4.16
CA ILE A 132 10.71 -9.08 -4.51
C ILE A 132 10.94 -9.83 -5.82
N ASN A 133 11.52 -9.18 -6.84
CA ASN A 133 11.86 -9.85 -8.10
C ASN A 133 12.85 -11.00 -7.90
N ARG A 134 13.86 -10.81 -7.02
CA ARG A 134 14.80 -11.89 -6.66
C ARG A 134 14.09 -13.02 -5.91
N PHE A 135 13.21 -12.66 -4.95
CA PHE A 135 12.42 -13.64 -4.21
C PHE A 135 11.60 -14.53 -5.16
N VAL A 136 10.83 -13.93 -6.07
CA VAL A 136 10.01 -14.67 -7.03
C VAL A 136 10.86 -15.55 -7.94
N ARG A 137 11.98 -15.04 -8.43
CA ARG A 137 12.89 -15.84 -9.26
C ARG A 137 13.43 -17.07 -8.51
N TYR A 138 13.92 -16.89 -7.27
CA TYR A 138 14.47 -17.99 -6.48
C TYR A 138 13.40 -18.98 -6.03
N PHE A 139 12.19 -18.48 -5.73
CA PHE A 139 11.05 -19.32 -5.44
C PHE A 139 10.66 -20.19 -6.65
N ASN A 140 10.54 -19.60 -7.84
CA ASN A 140 10.15 -20.29 -9.06
C ASN A 140 11.22 -21.32 -9.50
N THR A 141 12.49 -21.09 -9.20
CA THR A 141 13.58 -22.04 -9.50
C THR A 141 13.82 -23.06 -8.40
N GLY A 142 13.13 -22.95 -7.25
CA GLY A 142 13.36 -23.82 -6.08
C GLY A 142 14.74 -23.66 -5.43
N ASP A 143 15.43 -22.53 -5.67
CA ASP A 143 16.76 -22.27 -5.13
C ASP A 143 16.68 -21.84 -3.66
N ALA A 144 16.66 -22.83 -2.76
CA ALA A 144 16.55 -22.60 -1.32
C ALA A 144 17.72 -21.79 -0.74
N VAL A 145 18.93 -21.95 -1.27
CA VAL A 145 20.12 -21.24 -0.78
C VAL A 145 20.02 -19.76 -1.15
N ALA A 146 19.75 -19.46 -2.40
CA ALA A 146 19.56 -18.08 -2.87
C ALA A 146 18.35 -17.43 -2.20
N LEU A 147 17.24 -18.16 -2.04
CA LEU A 147 16.04 -17.66 -1.35
C LEU A 147 16.38 -17.30 0.10
N HIS A 148 17.10 -18.16 0.82
CA HIS A 148 17.52 -17.93 2.20
C HIS A 148 18.41 -16.69 2.33
N SER A 149 19.29 -16.44 1.35
CA SER A 149 20.20 -15.27 1.35
C SER A 149 19.49 -13.91 1.30
N LEU A 150 18.19 -13.88 0.95
CA LEU A 150 17.40 -12.64 0.95
C LEU A 150 16.95 -12.20 2.34
N PHE A 151 17.06 -13.07 3.34
CA PHE A 151 16.58 -12.83 4.70
C PHE A 151 17.73 -12.59 5.67
N ALA A 152 17.54 -11.63 6.57
CA ALA A 152 18.57 -11.23 7.53
C ALA A 152 18.77 -12.25 8.68
N HIS A 153 17.76 -13.07 8.97
CA HIS A 153 17.76 -14.02 10.08
C HIS A 153 17.33 -15.41 9.61
N HIS A 154 17.95 -16.46 10.18
CA HIS A 154 17.71 -17.84 9.80
C HIS A 154 16.33 -18.39 10.20
N ASP A 155 15.70 -17.81 11.23
CA ASP A 155 14.40 -18.27 11.79
C ASP A 155 13.19 -17.56 11.17
N ILE A 156 13.36 -16.88 10.03
CA ILE A 156 12.25 -16.20 9.37
C ILE A 156 11.38 -17.24 8.66
N GLY A 157 10.09 -17.24 9.00
CA GLY A 157 9.07 -18.00 8.29
C GLY A 157 8.22 -17.09 7.39
N ILE A 158 7.80 -17.64 6.28
CA ILE A 158 6.87 -16.99 5.34
C ILE A 158 5.47 -17.45 5.67
N ALA A 159 4.56 -16.52 5.99
CA ALA A 159 3.15 -16.86 6.20
C ALA A 159 2.50 -17.14 4.84
N PHE A 160 2.00 -18.36 4.66
CA PHE A 160 1.30 -18.76 3.44
C PHE A 160 0.19 -19.77 3.76
N PRO A 161 -1.06 -19.49 3.35
CA PRO A 161 -1.56 -18.22 2.80
C PRO A 161 -1.47 -17.07 3.81
N TYR A 162 -1.87 -15.87 3.41
CA TYR A 162 -1.83 -14.69 4.29
C TYR A 162 -2.51 -14.99 5.64
N SER A 163 -1.83 -14.68 6.76
CA SER A 163 -2.22 -15.08 8.13
C SER A 163 -2.26 -16.59 8.39
N GLY A 164 -1.79 -17.41 7.47
CA GLY A 164 -1.63 -18.85 7.64
C GLY A 164 -0.42 -19.24 8.48
N PRO A 165 -0.14 -20.54 8.59
CA PRO A 165 1.04 -21.03 9.26
C PRO A 165 2.31 -20.48 8.58
N ARG A 166 3.35 -20.26 9.39
CA ARG A 166 4.64 -19.87 8.83
C ARG A 166 5.35 -21.09 8.28
N LEU A 167 5.67 -21.07 7.00
CA LEU A 167 6.53 -22.05 6.36
C LEU A 167 7.98 -21.64 6.55
N SER A 168 8.87 -22.61 6.76
CA SER A 168 10.29 -22.35 6.66
C SER A 168 10.67 -21.95 5.22
N ILE A 169 11.79 -21.26 5.05
CA ILE A 169 12.28 -20.87 3.72
C ILE A 169 12.55 -22.13 2.86
N ALA A 170 13.05 -23.21 3.47
CA ALA A 170 13.28 -24.47 2.80
C ALA A 170 11.98 -25.14 2.33
N ASP A 171 10.93 -25.09 3.16
CA ASP A 171 9.61 -25.62 2.78
C ASP A 171 8.99 -24.79 1.66
N CYS A 172 9.13 -23.46 1.74
CA CYS A 172 8.67 -22.55 0.72
C CYS A 172 9.36 -22.83 -0.64
N ALA A 173 10.68 -23.02 -0.64
CA ALA A 173 11.44 -23.36 -1.83
C ALA A 173 11.06 -24.74 -2.41
N ARG A 174 10.77 -25.73 -1.54
CA ARG A 174 10.34 -27.07 -1.96
C ARG A 174 8.96 -27.10 -2.58
N GLN A 175 8.05 -26.23 -2.11
CA GLN A 175 6.75 -26.11 -2.74
C GLN A 175 6.88 -25.67 -4.19
N GLY A 176 7.82 -24.77 -4.48
CA GLY A 176 8.04 -24.27 -5.82
C GLY A 176 6.78 -23.69 -6.43
N GLY A 177 6.82 -23.34 -7.68
CA GLY A 177 5.64 -22.93 -8.42
C GLY A 177 5.96 -21.83 -9.41
N GLU A 178 4.96 -21.46 -10.18
CA GLU A 178 5.03 -20.31 -11.07
C GLU A 178 4.35 -19.11 -10.41
N MET A 179 5.13 -18.33 -9.65
CA MET A 179 4.67 -17.08 -9.08
C MET A 179 4.93 -15.95 -10.06
N THR A 180 3.87 -15.21 -10.39
CA THR A 180 3.95 -14.00 -11.22
C THR A 180 3.19 -12.86 -10.56
N PHE A 181 3.57 -11.63 -10.87
CA PHE A 181 2.82 -10.45 -10.45
C PHE A 181 2.82 -9.40 -11.56
N THR A 182 1.73 -8.67 -11.67
CA THR A 182 1.51 -7.64 -12.70
C THR A 182 1.75 -6.23 -12.18
N LYS A 183 1.60 -6.03 -10.86
CA LYS A 183 1.72 -4.73 -10.21
C LYS A 183 2.59 -4.85 -8.96
N GLN A 184 3.50 -3.90 -8.76
CA GLN A 184 4.32 -3.77 -7.55
C GLN A 184 4.25 -2.34 -7.05
N LEU A 185 3.89 -2.16 -5.80
CA LEU A 185 3.82 -0.85 -5.14
C LEU A 185 4.73 -0.81 -3.93
N ALA A 186 5.67 0.15 -3.92
CA ALA A 186 6.58 0.39 -2.80
C ALA A 186 6.03 1.53 -1.93
N ALA A 187 5.46 1.18 -0.79
CA ALA A 187 4.86 2.14 0.15
C ALA A 187 5.64 2.13 1.48
N GLY A 188 6.43 3.16 1.73
CA GLY A 188 7.33 3.21 2.88
C GLY A 188 8.35 2.06 2.83
N ASN A 189 8.37 1.21 3.86
CA ASN A 189 9.23 0.04 3.97
C ASN A 189 8.54 -1.28 3.53
N VAL A 190 7.40 -1.19 2.88
CA VAL A 190 6.62 -2.35 2.41
C VAL A 190 6.54 -2.34 0.88
N VAL A 191 6.66 -3.50 0.27
CA VAL A 191 6.31 -3.71 -1.14
C VAL A 191 5.11 -4.65 -1.18
N SER A 192 4.03 -4.21 -1.84
CA SER A 192 2.86 -5.04 -2.13
C SER A 192 2.83 -5.39 -3.61
N THR A 193 2.41 -6.61 -3.90
CA THR A 193 2.35 -7.17 -5.26
C THR A 193 1.01 -7.83 -5.48
#